data_178ad1f3563f1e5dd6a11610652d3050
#
_entry.id   178ad1f3563f1e5dd6a11610652d3050
#
_cell.length_a   1.000
_cell.length_b   1.000
_cell.length_c   1.000
_cell.angle_alpha   90.00
_cell.angle_beta   90.00
_cell.angle_gamma   90.00
#
_symmetry.space_group_name_H-M   'P 1'
#
loop_
_entity.id
_entity.type
_entity.pdbx_description
1 polymer ?
#
loop_
_entity_poly.entity_id
_entity_poly.type
_entity_poly.pdbx_seq_one_letter_code
_entity_poly.pdbx_strand_id
1 'polypeptide(L)'
;MERVGFVGLGIMGARMAANLARAGYALTVHNRTRSRAQAFAQEHGATLAETPAEVGAGSDVVITMVVDGGQVEEVLLGEEGVTQGAAEGTMCVDMSTIAPSDTRRIGAALHERGIGFVDAPVTGSSPKAEDGTLTIMAGGSEADFERARPMLEVMGELIVHVGELGQGQTVKLINNAVAASNASTLAQALIVGKATGVDLGALIRIMGAGSGASTMLTLKAEPMRTHDYSTLFKLEHMLKDVRLCLEETQAAGVPFPAAAHTGEVLAAAMGRGLGDVDFAAIVEVLEGLADTRL
;
A
#
# COMPACT_ATOMS: atom_id res chain seq x y z
N MET A 1 -18.74 -20.90 -1.08
CA MET A 1 -17.76 -19.82 -1.33
C MET A 1 -18.41 -18.55 -0.82
N GLU A 2 -17.72 -17.76 -0.01
CA GLU A 2 -18.26 -16.51 0.54
C GLU A 2 -18.51 -15.48 -0.58
N ARG A 3 -19.54 -14.64 -0.39
CA ARG A 3 -19.79 -13.47 -1.23
C ARG A 3 -18.82 -12.37 -0.82
N VAL A 4 -18.10 -11.80 -1.77
CA VAL A 4 -17.06 -10.82 -1.48
C VAL A 4 -17.47 -9.44 -1.96
N GLY A 5 -17.44 -8.47 -1.06
CA GLY A 5 -17.53 -7.05 -1.38
C GLY A 5 -16.13 -6.47 -1.64
N PHE A 6 -15.99 -5.58 -2.61
CA PHE A 6 -14.73 -4.89 -2.83
C PHE A 6 -14.96 -3.39 -3.01
N VAL A 7 -14.37 -2.59 -2.12
CA VAL A 7 -14.47 -1.13 -2.15
C VAL A 7 -13.12 -0.51 -2.43
N GLY A 8 -13.06 0.28 -3.51
CA GLY A 8 -11.85 0.95 -3.94
C GLY A 8 -11.15 0.26 -5.13
N LEU A 9 -11.56 0.65 -6.34
CA LEU A 9 -11.05 0.12 -7.62
C LEU A 9 -10.02 1.08 -8.25
N GLY A 10 -9.02 1.44 -7.45
CA GLY A 10 -7.84 2.18 -7.91
C GLY A 10 -6.85 1.26 -8.65
N ILE A 11 -5.61 1.74 -8.82
CA ILE A 11 -4.54 1.00 -9.53
C ILE A 11 -4.33 -0.40 -8.95
N MET A 12 -4.30 -0.53 -7.63
CA MET A 12 -4.11 -1.80 -6.94
C MET A 12 -5.42 -2.57 -6.85
N GLY A 13 -6.48 -1.93 -6.30
CA GLY A 13 -7.73 -2.61 -5.96
C GLY A 13 -8.44 -3.24 -7.15
N ALA A 14 -8.44 -2.60 -8.34
CA ALA A 14 -9.05 -3.20 -9.53
C ALA A 14 -8.35 -4.52 -9.94
N ARG A 15 -7.01 -4.58 -9.84
CA ARG A 15 -6.24 -5.79 -10.15
C ARG A 15 -6.48 -6.90 -9.14
N MET A 16 -6.52 -6.53 -7.87
CA MET A 16 -6.79 -7.47 -6.76
C MET A 16 -8.22 -8.04 -6.87
N ALA A 17 -9.22 -7.18 -7.11
CA ALA A 17 -10.60 -7.62 -7.34
C ALA A 17 -10.75 -8.51 -8.58
N ALA A 18 -10.00 -8.22 -9.67
CA ALA A 18 -9.99 -9.06 -10.86
C ALA A 18 -9.44 -10.47 -10.60
N ASN A 19 -8.44 -10.62 -9.72
CA ASN A 19 -7.95 -11.94 -9.30
C ASN A 19 -9.07 -12.73 -8.59
N LEU A 20 -9.80 -12.10 -7.67
CA LEU A 20 -10.93 -12.73 -6.98
C LEU A 20 -12.04 -13.14 -7.95
N ALA A 21 -12.39 -12.28 -8.94
CA ALA A 21 -13.35 -12.62 -9.98
C ALA A 21 -12.90 -13.84 -10.80
N ARG A 22 -11.62 -13.86 -11.22
CA ARG A 22 -11.04 -15.01 -11.95
C ARG A 22 -11.02 -16.30 -11.13
N ALA A 23 -10.89 -16.20 -9.81
CA ALA A 23 -10.98 -17.33 -8.90
C ALA A 23 -12.43 -17.81 -8.64
N GLY A 24 -13.43 -17.11 -9.20
CA GLY A 24 -14.84 -17.51 -9.15
C GLY A 24 -15.62 -16.96 -7.95
N TYR A 25 -15.08 -15.98 -7.22
CA TYR A 25 -15.85 -15.31 -6.17
C TYR A 25 -16.97 -14.45 -6.76
N ALA A 26 -18.17 -14.52 -6.18
CA ALA A 26 -19.24 -13.59 -6.48
C ALA A 26 -18.91 -12.22 -5.87
N LEU A 27 -18.64 -11.22 -6.72
CA LEU A 27 -18.23 -9.90 -6.29
C LEU A 27 -19.36 -8.88 -6.32
N THR A 28 -19.44 -8.06 -5.25
CA THR A 28 -20.18 -6.80 -5.22
C THR A 28 -19.18 -5.67 -5.09
N VAL A 29 -19.17 -4.70 -6.02
CA VAL A 29 -18.11 -3.70 -6.10
C VAL A 29 -18.64 -2.28 -5.99
N HIS A 30 -17.89 -1.45 -5.28
CA HIS A 30 -18.11 0.00 -5.18
C HIS A 30 -16.81 0.77 -5.37
N ASN A 31 -16.91 1.94 -5.98
CA ASN A 31 -15.83 2.91 -6.05
C ASN A 31 -16.37 4.33 -6.10
N ARG A 32 -15.74 5.27 -5.37
CA ARG A 32 -16.11 6.70 -5.37
C ARG A 32 -16.31 7.28 -6.77
N THR A 33 -15.46 6.92 -7.74
CA THR A 33 -15.67 7.22 -9.15
C THR A 33 -16.51 6.09 -9.76
N ARG A 34 -17.83 6.27 -9.79
CA ARG A 34 -18.83 5.29 -10.24
C ARG A 34 -18.50 4.63 -11.57
N SER A 35 -18.00 5.40 -12.55
CA SER A 35 -17.65 4.87 -13.87
C SER A 35 -16.60 3.76 -13.84
N ARG A 36 -15.65 3.79 -12.87
CA ARG A 36 -14.67 2.73 -12.71
C ARG A 36 -15.30 1.44 -12.20
N ALA A 37 -16.20 1.53 -11.21
CA ALA A 37 -16.92 0.37 -10.69
C ALA A 37 -17.85 -0.23 -11.75
N GLN A 38 -18.50 0.61 -12.54
CA GLN A 38 -19.38 0.17 -13.63
C GLN A 38 -18.60 -0.55 -14.74
N ALA A 39 -17.44 -0.02 -15.16
CA ALA A 39 -16.58 -0.67 -16.14
C ALA A 39 -16.08 -2.03 -15.62
N PHE A 40 -15.61 -2.08 -14.37
CA PHE A 40 -15.17 -3.32 -13.72
C PHE A 40 -16.30 -4.36 -13.64
N ALA A 41 -17.49 -3.94 -13.21
CA ALA A 41 -18.65 -4.83 -13.10
C ALA A 41 -19.05 -5.44 -14.45
N GLN A 42 -19.02 -4.65 -15.53
CA GLN A 42 -19.31 -5.13 -16.89
C GLN A 42 -18.25 -6.11 -17.39
N GLU A 43 -16.96 -5.84 -17.13
CA GLU A 43 -15.85 -6.67 -17.59
C GLU A 43 -15.76 -8.00 -16.85
N HIS A 44 -16.01 -8.00 -15.54
CA HIS A 44 -15.78 -9.17 -14.68
C HIS A 44 -17.08 -9.84 -14.18
N GLY A 45 -18.24 -9.38 -14.59
CA GLY A 45 -19.54 -9.95 -14.17
C GLY A 45 -19.87 -9.71 -12.69
N ALA A 46 -19.33 -8.64 -12.11
CA ALA A 46 -19.59 -8.27 -10.72
C ALA A 46 -20.91 -7.48 -10.57
N THR A 47 -21.48 -7.49 -9.38
CA THR A 47 -22.63 -6.64 -9.03
C THR A 47 -22.13 -5.22 -8.71
N LEU A 48 -22.69 -4.21 -9.34
CA LEU A 48 -22.40 -2.80 -9.03
C LEU A 48 -23.25 -2.36 -7.82
N ALA A 49 -22.60 -1.81 -6.80
CA ALA A 49 -23.24 -1.15 -5.66
C ALA A 49 -23.08 0.37 -5.76
N GLU A 50 -24.13 1.12 -5.41
CA GLU A 50 -24.11 2.58 -5.41
C GLU A 50 -23.44 3.13 -4.14
N THR A 51 -23.54 2.42 -3.01
CA THR A 51 -22.95 2.80 -1.73
C THR A 51 -22.14 1.66 -1.10
N PRO A 52 -21.19 1.96 -0.19
CA PRO A 52 -20.54 0.93 0.63
C PRO A 52 -21.52 0.12 1.47
N ALA A 53 -22.65 0.70 1.92
CA ALA A 53 -23.70 -0.01 2.64
C ALA A 53 -24.31 -1.15 1.80
N GLU A 54 -24.57 -0.89 0.52
CA GLU A 54 -25.05 -1.94 -0.41
C GLU A 54 -24.00 -3.05 -0.61
N VAL A 55 -22.70 -2.72 -0.58
CA VAL A 55 -21.64 -3.72 -0.58
C VAL A 55 -21.73 -4.59 0.68
N GLY A 56 -21.90 -3.96 1.86
CA GLY A 56 -22.05 -4.66 3.13
C GLY A 56 -23.24 -5.60 3.14
N ALA A 57 -24.40 -5.15 2.65
CA ALA A 57 -25.63 -5.96 2.58
C ALA A 57 -25.49 -7.18 1.65
N GLY A 58 -24.68 -7.07 0.60
CA GLY A 58 -24.47 -8.11 -0.39
C GLY A 58 -23.36 -9.11 -0.09
N SER A 59 -22.62 -8.95 1.01
CA SER A 59 -21.33 -9.62 1.20
C SER A 59 -21.19 -10.30 2.56
N ASP A 60 -20.46 -11.40 2.59
CA ASP A 60 -20.04 -12.08 3.82
C ASP A 60 -18.67 -11.54 4.29
N VAL A 61 -17.84 -11.15 3.31
CA VAL A 61 -16.54 -10.51 3.54
C VAL A 61 -16.43 -9.25 2.68
N VAL A 62 -16.00 -8.13 3.26
CA VAL A 62 -15.78 -6.86 2.54
C VAL A 62 -14.30 -6.51 2.58
N ILE A 63 -13.70 -6.33 1.41
CA ILE A 63 -12.31 -5.92 1.24
C ILE A 63 -12.27 -4.43 0.87
N THR A 64 -11.42 -3.66 1.55
CA THR A 64 -11.18 -2.25 1.24
C THR A 64 -9.77 -2.02 0.73
N MET A 65 -9.62 -1.17 -0.32
CA MET A 65 -8.34 -0.74 -0.86
C MET A 65 -8.44 0.71 -1.29
N VAL A 66 -8.26 1.63 -0.32
CA VAL A 66 -8.40 3.08 -0.49
C VAL A 66 -7.10 3.81 -0.09
N VAL A 67 -7.08 5.14 -0.01
CA VAL A 67 -5.85 5.91 0.04
C VAL A 67 -5.32 6.12 1.47
N ASP A 68 -6.21 6.35 2.45
CA ASP A 68 -5.86 6.77 3.81
C ASP A 68 -6.88 6.31 4.85
N GLY A 69 -6.54 6.50 6.14
CA GLY A 69 -7.36 6.06 7.28
C GLY A 69 -8.72 6.75 7.34
N GLY A 70 -8.80 8.03 6.95
CA GLY A 70 -10.08 8.75 6.91
C GLY A 70 -11.04 8.14 5.88
N GLN A 71 -10.52 7.74 4.72
CA GLN A 71 -11.34 7.06 3.70
C GLN A 71 -11.73 5.64 4.13
N VAL A 72 -10.86 4.90 4.83
CA VAL A 72 -11.22 3.59 5.39
C VAL A 72 -12.33 3.74 6.41
N GLU A 73 -12.23 4.70 7.31
CA GLU A 73 -13.25 4.98 8.31
C GLU A 73 -14.59 5.37 7.67
N GLU A 74 -14.59 6.28 6.70
CA GLU A 74 -15.79 6.70 5.98
C GLU A 74 -16.47 5.53 5.25
N VAL A 75 -15.67 4.70 4.55
CA VAL A 75 -16.18 3.53 3.82
C VAL A 75 -16.76 2.47 4.76
N LEU A 76 -16.13 2.24 5.91
CA LEU A 76 -16.57 1.19 6.82
C LEU A 76 -17.65 1.69 7.80
N LEU A 77 -17.50 2.88 8.37
CA LEU A 77 -18.29 3.37 9.51
C LEU A 77 -19.16 4.58 9.18
N GLY A 78 -18.99 5.24 8.03
CA GLY A 78 -19.72 6.44 7.63
C GLY A 78 -21.25 6.25 7.52
N GLU A 79 -21.98 7.32 7.22
CA GLU A 79 -23.45 7.30 7.12
C GLU A 79 -23.96 6.34 6.04
N GLU A 80 -23.22 6.15 4.95
CA GLU A 80 -23.46 5.16 3.89
C GLU A 80 -22.41 4.04 3.90
N GLY A 81 -21.72 3.86 5.05
CA GLY A 81 -20.64 2.90 5.21
C GLY A 81 -21.12 1.45 5.25
N VAL A 82 -20.16 0.53 5.09
CA VAL A 82 -20.40 -0.92 5.07
C VAL A 82 -21.25 -1.38 6.26
N THR A 83 -21.00 -0.83 7.46
CA THR A 83 -21.72 -1.20 8.69
C THR A 83 -23.21 -0.89 8.67
N GLN A 84 -23.68 -0.03 7.76
CA GLN A 84 -25.12 0.28 7.64
C GLN A 84 -25.90 -0.85 6.92
N GLY A 85 -25.22 -1.67 6.15
CA GLY A 85 -25.83 -2.79 5.44
C GLY A 85 -25.34 -4.18 5.88
N ALA A 86 -24.19 -4.25 6.52
CA ALA A 86 -23.57 -5.51 6.92
C ALA A 86 -24.34 -6.21 8.04
N ALA A 87 -24.47 -7.53 7.93
CA ALA A 87 -25.03 -8.37 8.97
C ALA A 87 -24.01 -8.65 10.08
N GLU A 88 -24.49 -9.03 11.27
CA GLU A 88 -23.64 -9.61 12.30
C GLU A 88 -22.88 -10.84 11.75
N GLY A 89 -21.60 -10.95 12.05
CA GLY A 89 -20.72 -11.99 11.53
C GLY A 89 -20.11 -11.67 10.15
N THR A 90 -20.44 -10.52 9.54
CA THR A 90 -19.65 -10.02 8.39
C THR A 90 -18.21 -9.80 8.82
N MET A 91 -17.25 -9.95 7.89
CA MET A 91 -15.84 -9.65 8.12
C MET A 91 -15.37 -8.55 7.18
N CYS A 92 -14.59 -7.60 7.68
CA CYS A 92 -13.90 -6.60 6.89
C CYS A 92 -12.40 -6.91 6.82
N VAL A 93 -11.80 -6.72 5.64
CA VAL A 93 -10.36 -6.86 5.40
C VAL A 93 -9.85 -5.56 4.79
N ASP A 94 -9.07 -4.78 5.52
CA ASP A 94 -8.49 -3.56 4.96
C ASP A 94 -7.10 -3.82 4.41
N MET A 95 -6.93 -3.64 3.11
CA MET A 95 -5.66 -3.80 2.40
C MET A 95 -5.00 -2.46 2.08
N SER A 96 -5.57 -1.35 2.55
CA SER A 96 -5.00 0.00 2.47
C SER A 96 -3.77 0.14 3.35
N THR A 97 -3.01 1.22 3.18
CA THR A 97 -1.92 1.57 4.10
C THR A 97 -2.33 2.77 4.94
N ILE A 98 -2.62 2.53 6.22
CA ILE A 98 -3.12 3.51 7.18
C ILE A 98 -2.34 3.46 8.50
N ALA A 99 -2.64 4.36 9.42
CA ALA A 99 -2.04 4.32 10.76
C ALA A 99 -2.50 3.08 11.54
N PRO A 100 -1.62 2.36 12.24
CA PRO A 100 -2.01 1.26 13.13
C PRO A 100 -3.00 1.68 14.21
N SER A 101 -2.93 2.93 14.67
CA SER A 101 -3.89 3.51 15.61
C SER A 101 -5.30 3.61 15.01
N ASP A 102 -5.41 4.04 13.75
CA ASP A 102 -6.70 4.08 13.04
C ASP A 102 -7.27 2.68 12.86
N THR A 103 -6.42 1.72 12.47
CA THR A 103 -6.81 0.31 12.34
C THR A 103 -7.42 -0.21 13.64
N ARG A 104 -6.76 0.01 14.78
CA ARG A 104 -7.26 -0.42 16.09
C ARG A 104 -8.57 0.27 16.47
N ARG A 105 -8.70 1.57 16.20
CA ARG A 105 -9.91 2.35 16.48
C ARG A 105 -11.10 1.89 15.62
N ILE A 106 -10.88 1.71 14.33
CA ILE A 106 -11.90 1.20 13.39
C ILE A 106 -12.31 -0.22 13.78
N GLY A 107 -11.34 -1.08 14.10
CA GLY A 107 -11.60 -2.45 14.52
C GLY A 107 -12.41 -2.56 15.80
N ALA A 108 -12.17 -1.70 16.78
CA ALA A 108 -12.98 -1.63 17.99
C ALA A 108 -14.46 -1.28 17.66
N ALA A 109 -14.69 -0.30 16.79
CA ALA A 109 -16.04 0.10 16.38
C ALA A 109 -16.76 -0.96 15.53
N LEU A 110 -16.03 -1.75 14.73
CA LEU A 110 -16.58 -2.89 13.99
C LEU A 110 -16.93 -4.04 14.95
N HIS A 111 -16.05 -4.33 15.89
CA HIS A 111 -16.26 -5.37 16.89
C HIS A 111 -17.52 -5.15 17.75
N GLU A 112 -17.81 -3.90 18.13
CA GLU A 112 -19.05 -3.53 18.84
C GLU A 112 -20.31 -3.88 18.05
N ARG A 113 -20.20 -4.07 16.72
CA ARG A 113 -21.29 -4.45 15.81
C ARG A 113 -21.25 -5.93 15.41
N GLY A 114 -20.39 -6.72 16.06
CA GLY A 114 -20.22 -8.13 15.74
C GLY A 114 -19.57 -8.39 14.37
N ILE A 115 -18.79 -7.43 13.85
CA ILE A 115 -18.09 -7.51 12.57
C ILE A 115 -16.59 -7.78 12.84
N GLY A 116 -16.05 -8.86 12.23
CA GLY A 116 -14.62 -9.18 12.30
C GLY A 116 -13.78 -8.19 11.48
N PHE A 117 -12.50 -8.02 11.85
CA PHE A 117 -11.61 -7.11 11.14
C PHE A 117 -10.17 -7.61 11.07
N VAL A 118 -9.59 -7.55 9.86
CA VAL A 118 -8.19 -7.87 9.56
C VAL A 118 -7.57 -6.69 8.82
N ASP A 119 -6.42 -6.22 9.26
CA ASP A 119 -5.57 -5.34 8.45
C ASP A 119 -4.58 -6.19 7.65
N ALA A 120 -4.59 -6.03 6.34
CA ALA A 120 -3.84 -6.87 5.40
C ALA A 120 -3.12 -6.04 4.33
N PRO A 121 -2.33 -5.00 4.70
CA PRO A 121 -1.61 -4.20 3.73
C PRO A 121 -0.63 -5.02 2.90
N VAL A 122 -0.33 -4.53 1.69
CA VAL A 122 0.39 -5.28 0.66
C VAL A 122 1.67 -4.61 0.22
N THR A 123 2.61 -5.41 -0.31
CA THR A 123 3.76 -4.91 -1.06
C THR A 123 3.96 -5.72 -2.35
N GLY A 124 4.49 -5.06 -3.41
CA GLY A 124 4.71 -5.67 -4.73
C GLY A 124 4.32 -4.77 -5.90
N SER A 125 3.69 -3.63 -5.63
CA SER A 125 3.22 -2.66 -6.65
C SER A 125 2.22 -3.27 -7.66
N SER A 126 1.89 -2.52 -8.72
CA SER A 126 0.87 -2.93 -9.68
C SER A 126 1.18 -4.23 -10.45
N PRO A 127 2.44 -4.57 -10.82
CA PRO A 127 2.69 -5.84 -11.51
C PRO A 127 2.33 -7.06 -10.65
N LYS A 128 2.75 -7.09 -9.39
CA LYS A 128 2.41 -8.21 -8.50
C LYS A 128 0.92 -8.26 -8.14
N ALA A 129 0.24 -7.10 -8.11
CA ALA A 129 -1.21 -7.05 -7.94
C ALA A 129 -1.95 -7.66 -9.16
N GLU A 130 -1.43 -7.46 -10.36
CA GLU A 130 -1.94 -8.08 -11.61
C GLU A 130 -1.81 -9.59 -11.58
N ASP A 131 -0.61 -10.07 -11.22
CA ASP A 131 -0.26 -11.49 -11.25
C ASP A 131 -0.80 -12.28 -10.04
N GLY A 132 -1.36 -11.61 -9.01
CA GLY A 132 -1.78 -12.27 -7.78
C GLY A 132 -0.62 -12.75 -6.90
N THR A 133 0.55 -12.11 -7.01
CA THR A 133 1.80 -12.51 -6.30
C THR A 133 2.23 -11.48 -5.26
N LEU A 134 1.29 -10.74 -4.68
CA LEU A 134 1.57 -9.77 -3.62
C LEU A 134 2.17 -10.45 -2.38
N THR A 135 2.96 -9.71 -1.62
CA THR A 135 3.26 -10.05 -0.24
C THR A 135 2.26 -9.33 0.65
N ILE A 136 1.58 -10.08 1.53
CA ILE A 136 0.49 -9.60 2.38
C ILE A 136 0.89 -9.78 3.84
N MET A 137 0.78 -8.71 4.62
CA MET A 137 1.09 -8.69 6.05
C MET A 137 -0.22 -8.57 6.82
N ALA A 138 -0.73 -9.67 7.36
CA ALA A 138 -2.03 -9.71 8.02
C ALA A 138 -1.91 -9.55 9.53
N GLY A 139 -2.66 -8.60 10.09
CA GLY A 139 -2.86 -8.42 11.53
C GLY A 139 -4.33 -8.63 11.90
N GLY A 140 -4.58 -9.27 13.04
CA GLY A 140 -5.92 -9.59 13.51
C GLY A 140 -5.95 -10.87 14.33
N SER A 141 -7.15 -11.29 14.78
CA SER A 141 -7.27 -12.57 15.47
C SER A 141 -6.92 -13.73 14.52
N GLU A 142 -6.42 -14.84 15.06
CA GLU A 142 -6.15 -16.06 14.28
C GLU A 142 -7.39 -16.53 13.53
N ALA A 143 -8.57 -16.46 14.17
CA ALA A 143 -9.83 -16.90 13.56
C ALA A 143 -10.24 -16.03 12.36
N ASP A 144 -10.10 -14.70 12.47
CA ASP A 144 -10.41 -13.79 11.37
C ASP A 144 -9.38 -13.93 10.24
N PHE A 145 -8.10 -14.09 10.59
CA PHE A 145 -7.05 -14.34 9.62
C PHE A 145 -7.29 -15.63 8.82
N GLU A 146 -7.58 -16.75 9.49
CA GLU A 146 -7.87 -18.02 8.81
C GLU A 146 -9.10 -17.93 7.89
N ARG A 147 -10.12 -17.14 8.28
CA ARG A 147 -11.27 -16.87 7.43
C ARG A 147 -10.92 -16.02 6.22
N ALA A 148 -10.05 -15.03 6.36
CA ALA A 148 -9.58 -14.18 5.26
C ALA A 148 -8.63 -14.91 4.31
N ARG A 149 -7.84 -15.88 4.81
CA ARG A 149 -6.75 -16.55 4.12
C ARG A 149 -7.10 -17.00 2.69
N PRO A 150 -8.23 -17.69 2.42
CA PRO A 150 -8.53 -18.16 1.06
C PRO A 150 -8.62 -17.03 0.02
N MET A 151 -9.08 -15.84 0.43
CA MET A 151 -9.15 -14.68 -0.45
C MET A 151 -7.77 -14.01 -0.59
N LEU A 152 -6.98 -13.97 0.49
CA LEU A 152 -5.63 -13.44 0.46
C LEU A 152 -4.71 -14.28 -0.45
N GLU A 153 -4.85 -15.61 -0.46
CA GLU A 153 -4.10 -16.55 -1.31
C GLU A 153 -4.39 -16.39 -2.81
N VAL A 154 -5.53 -15.82 -3.17
CA VAL A 154 -5.85 -15.46 -4.56
C VAL A 154 -5.10 -14.19 -5.01
N MET A 155 -4.77 -13.31 -4.08
CA MET A 155 -4.18 -12.01 -4.36
C MET A 155 -2.67 -11.95 -4.06
N GLY A 156 -2.14 -12.93 -3.32
CA GLY A 156 -0.75 -12.93 -2.86
C GLY A 156 -0.09 -14.30 -2.88
N GLU A 157 1.24 -14.30 -3.02
CA GLU A 157 2.10 -15.48 -2.98
C GLU A 157 2.66 -15.72 -1.57
N LEU A 158 2.99 -14.65 -0.84
CA LEU A 158 3.49 -14.70 0.53
C LEU A 158 2.51 -13.99 1.45
N ILE A 159 1.79 -14.76 2.25
CA ILE A 159 0.85 -14.24 3.25
C ILE A 159 1.38 -14.59 4.63
N VAL A 160 1.59 -13.57 5.47
CA VAL A 160 2.13 -13.75 6.82
C VAL A 160 1.17 -13.16 7.83
N HIS A 161 0.68 -13.98 8.77
CA HIS A 161 0.01 -13.49 9.97
C HIS A 161 1.09 -12.94 10.91
N VAL A 162 1.12 -11.63 11.09
CA VAL A 162 2.20 -10.92 11.80
C VAL A 162 1.84 -10.55 13.23
N GLY A 163 0.64 -10.88 13.68
CA GLY A 163 0.18 -10.65 15.05
C GLY A 163 -1.20 -10.02 15.13
N GLU A 164 -1.45 -9.31 16.22
CA GLU A 164 -2.71 -8.66 16.53
C GLU A 164 -3.07 -7.53 15.55
N LEU A 165 -4.31 -7.06 15.61
CA LEU A 165 -4.83 -5.96 14.77
C LEU A 165 -3.97 -4.70 14.82
N GLY A 166 -3.58 -4.21 13.64
CA GLY A 166 -2.67 -3.10 13.44
C GLY A 166 -1.20 -3.51 13.25
N GLN A 167 -0.83 -4.77 13.53
CA GLN A 167 0.55 -5.23 13.32
C GLN A 167 0.88 -5.39 11.82
N GLY A 168 -0.09 -5.72 10.97
CA GLY A 168 0.06 -5.70 9.52
C GLY A 168 0.49 -4.32 9.03
N GLN A 169 -0.20 -3.27 9.47
CA GLN A 169 0.15 -1.88 9.15
C GLN A 169 1.54 -1.50 9.70
N THR A 170 1.85 -1.87 10.94
CA THR A 170 3.18 -1.59 11.52
C THR A 170 4.30 -2.21 10.67
N VAL A 171 4.19 -3.47 10.29
CA VAL A 171 5.17 -4.14 9.42
C VAL A 171 5.26 -3.47 8.05
N LYS A 172 4.11 -3.11 7.47
CA LYS A 172 4.05 -2.39 6.18
C LYS A 172 4.76 -1.05 6.24
N LEU A 173 4.52 -0.25 7.26
CA LEU A 173 5.13 1.07 7.42
C LEU A 173 6.64 0.98 7.62
N ILE A 174 7.12 0.04 8.44
CA ILE A 174 8.55 -0.23 8.61
C ILE A 174 9.18 -0.63 7.27
N ASN A 175 8.55 -1.56 6.52
CA ASN A 175 9.05 -1.97 5.20
C ASN A 175 9.17 -0.78 4.25
N ASN A 176 8.16 0.11 4.20
CA ASN A 176 8.18 1.26 3.30
C ASN A 176 9.20 2.32 3.73
N ALA A 177 9.38 2.55 5.03
CA ALA A 177 10.42 3.43 5.55
C ALA A 177 11.84 2.92 5.20
N VAL A 178 12.09 1.60 5.29
CA VAL A 178 13.34 0.98 4.84
C VAL A 178 13.51 1.12 3.33
N ALA A 179 12.47 0.87 2.54
CA ALA A 179 12.51 1.02 1.08
C ALA A 179 12.82 2.47 0.66
N ALA A 180 12.16 3.45 1.27
CA ALA A 180 12.41 4.87 1.03
C ALA A 180 13.85 5.27 1.39
N SER A 181 14.35 4.80 2.54
CA SER A 181 15.73 5.06 2.99
C SER A 181 16.75 4.44 2.04
N ASN A 182 16.51 3.23 1.55
CA ASN A 182 17.35 2.58 0.54
C ASN A 182 17.37 3.37 -0.78
N ALA A 183 16.23 3.90 -1.23
CA ALA A 183 16.15 4.73 -2.42
C ALA A 183 16.90 6.08 -2.23
N SER A 184 16.76 6.71 -1.07
CA SER A 184 17.49 7.93 -0.74
C SER A 184 19.01 7.70 -0.72
N THR A 185 19.47 6.60 -0.10
CA THR A 185 20.88 6.22 -0.06
C THR A 185 21.41 5.90 -1.46
N LEU A 186 20.61 5.21 -2.30
CA LEU A 186 20.95 4.94 -3.69
C LEU A 186 21.17 6.22 -4.48
N ALA A 187 20.25 7.18 -4.38
CA ALA A 187 20.37 8.47 -5.07
C ALA A 187 21.67 9.20 -4.69
N GLN A 188 22.00 9.24 -3.40
CA GLN A 188 23.26 9.81 -2.91
C GLN A 188 24.48 9.09 -3.49
N ALA A 189 24.47 7.75 -3.52
CA ALA A 189 25.55 6.94 -4.08
C ALA A 189 25.77 7.21 -5.58
N LEU A 190 24.70 7.34 -6.36
CA LEU A 190 24.76 7.67 -7.79
C LEU A 190 25.36 9.07 -8.01
N ILE A 191 24.95 10.06 -7.21
CA ILE A 191 25.47 11.44 -7.29
C ILE A 191 26.96 11.47 -6.94
N VAL A 192 27.40 10.76 -5.89
CA VAL A 192 28.84 10.64 -5.54
C VAL A 192 29.61 9.98 -6.68
N GLY A 193 29.10 8.88 -7.25
CA GLY A 193 29.71 8.21 -8.40
C GLY A 193 29.88 9.16 -9.59
N LYS A 194 28.83 9.94 -9.91
CA LYS A 194 28.86 10.95 -10.97
C LYS A 194 29.93 12.03 -10.71
N ALA A 195 29.92 12.62 -9.52
CA ALA A 195 30.84 13.69 -9.14
C ALA A 195 32.29 13.24 -9.11
N THR A 196 32.55 11.97 -8.82
CA THR A 196 33.91 11.39 -8.82
C THR A 196 34.34 10.80 -10.16
N GLY A 197 33.49 10.85 -11.19
CA GLY A 197 33.82 10.38 -12.53
C GLY A 197 33.73 8.86 -12.70
N VAL A 198 33.06 8.15 -11.77
CA VAL A 198 32.84 6.69 -11.87
C VAL A 198 31.79 6.40 -12.94
N ASP A 199 32.00 5.34 -13.73
CA ASP A 199 30.96 4.82 -14.63
C ASP A 199 29.77 4.31 -13.81
N LEU A 200 28.63 4.97 -13.95
CA LEU A 200 27.43 4.64 -13.14
C LEU A 200 26.88 3.25 -13.44
N GLY A 201 27.03 2.77 -14.67
CA GLY A 201 26.61 1.40 -15.02
C GLY A 201 27.47 0.35 -14.30
N ALA A 202 28.78 0.57 -14.22
CA ALA A 202 29.70 -0.28 -13.44
C ALA A 202 29.37 -0.19 -11.93
N LEU A 203 29.14 1.01 -11.40
CA LEU A 203 28.75 1.21 -10.00
C LEU A 203 27.49 0.43 -9.65
N ILE A 204 26.42 0.56 -10.45
CA ILE A 204 25.15 -0.15 -10.24
C ILE A 204 25.35 -1.68 -10.25
N ARG A 205 26.13 -2.20 -11.21
CA ARG A 205 26.43 -3.64 -11.28
C ARG A 205 27.20 -4.14 -10.06
N ILE A 206 28.21 -3.39 -9.60
CA ILE A 206 28.99 -3.76 -8.41
C ILE A 206 28.12 -3.72 -7.15
N MET A 207 27.33 -2.66 -6.97
CA MET A 207 26.39 -2.56 -5.84
C MET A 207 25.37 -3.71 -5.85
N GLY A 208 24.86 -4.08 -7.04
CA GLY A 208 23.91 -5.19 -7.19
C GLY A 208 24.49 -6.57 -6.87
N ALA A 209 25.79 -6.76 -7.05
CA ALA A 209 26.51 -8.00 -6.73
C ALA A 209 27.08 -8.01 -5.30
N GLY A 210 27.13 -6.86 -4.63
CA GLY A 210 27.74 -6.69 -3.32
C GLY A 210 26.74 -6.44 -2.19
N SER A 211 27.26 -6.10 -1.03
CA SER A 211 26.47 -5.79 0.18
C SER A 211 25.64 -4.50 0.08
N GLY A 212 25.83 -3.68 -0.94
CA GLY A 212 24.99 -2.53 -1.25
C GLY A 212 23.69 -2.87 -2.01
N ALA A 213 23.43 -4.15 -2.29
CA ALA A 213 22.24 -4.58 -3.00
C ALA A 213 20.96 -4.30 -2.22
N SER A 214 19.92 -3.92 -2.94
CA SER A 214 18.56 -3.79 -2.42
C SER A 214 17.54 -3.89 -3.55
N THR A 215 16.31 -4.21 -3.25
CA THR A 215 15.20 -4.14 -4.23
C THR A 215 15.09 -2.73 -4.83
N MET A 216 15.36 -1.70 -4.04
CA MET A 216 15.33 -0.31 -4.52
C MET A 216 16.44 -0.01 -5.52
N LEU A 217 17.62 -0.59 -5.36
CA LEU A 217 18.67 -0.53 -6.38
C LEU A 217 18.15 -1.06 -7.73
N THR A 218 17.52 -2.24 -7.72
CA THR A 218 16.98 -2.87 -8.94
C THR A 218 15.88 -2.04 -9.59
N LEU A 219 14.97 -1.48 -8.79
CA LEU A 219 13.77 -0.80 -9.27
C LEU A 219 14.00 0.69 -9.60
N LYS A 220 14.97 1.35 -8.95
CA LYS A 220 15.09 2.80 -8.97
C LYS A 220 16.38 3.34 -9.57
N ALA A 221 17.44 2.52 -9.72
CA ALA A 221 18.71 3.01 -10.25
C ALA A 221 18.59 3.59 -11.67
N GLU A 222 17.94 2.87 -12.57
CA GLU A 222 17.76 3.34 -13.94
C GLU A 222 16.77 4.50 -14.05
N PRO A 223 15.58 4.48 -13.41
CA PRO A 223 14.70 5.64 -13.33
C PRO A 223 15.38 6.92 -12.82
N MET A 224 16.20 6.81 -11.78
CA MET A 224 16.96 7.97 -11.26
C MET A 224 17.99 8.46 -12.26
N ARG A 225 18.73 7.55 -12.91
CA ARG A 225 19.79 7.89 -13.87
C ARG A 225 19.25 8.53 -15.16
N THR A 226 18.05 8.14 -15.58
CA THR A 226 17.40 8.62 -16.83
C THR A 226 16.34 9.69 -16.59
N HIS A 227 16.04 10.00 -15.33
CA HIS A 227 14.95 10.90 -14.94
C HIS A 227 13.58 10.44 -15.50
N ASP A 228 13.38 9.11 -15.64
CA ASP A 228 12.09 8.51 -15.98
C ASP A 228 11.34 8.16 -14.70
N TYR A 229 10.40 8.99 -14.33
CA TYR A 229 9.60 8.82 -13.11
C TYR A 229 8.22 8.26 -13.40
N SER A 230 8.11 7.36 -14.39
CA SER A 230 6.90 6.57 -14.65
C SER A 230 6.47 5.85 -13.37
N THR A 231 5.24 6.11 -12.93
CA THR A 231 4.80 5.84 -11.55
C THR A 231 4.55 4.36 -11.30
N LEU A 232 5.41 3.72 -10.50
CA LEU A 232 5.12 2.46 -9.81
C LEU A 232 4.54 2.72 -8.43
N PHE A 233 5.05 3.73 -7.72
CA PHE A 233 4.56 4.17 -6.41
C PHE A 233 4.80 5.68 -6.25
N LYS A 234 3.71 6.43 -6.05
CA LYS A 234 3.74 7.90 -5.97
C LYS A 234 4.57 8.39 -4.79
N LEU A 235 5.30 9.50 -5.02
CA LEU A 235 6.10 10.15 -3.99
C LEU A 235 5.25 10.64 -2.81
N GLU A 236 4.05 11.20 -3.06
CA GLU A 236 3.14 11.63 -2.01
C GLU A 236 2.71 10.47 -1.09
N HIS A 237 2.47 9.28 -1.65
CA HIS A 237 2.11 8.10 -0.87
C HIS A 237 3.30 7.56 -0.06
N MET A 238 4.51 7.59 -0.63
CA MET A 238 5.72 7.20 0.10
C MET A 238 5.98 8.14 1.28
N LEU A 239 5.82 9.45 1.09
CA LEU A 239 5.95 10.43 2.16
C LEU A 239 4.90 10.20 3.27
N LYS A 240 3.65 9.93 2.89
CA LYS A 240 2.60 9.56 3.84
C LYS A 240 3.02 8.36 4.69
N ASP A 241 3.47 7.29 4.04
CA ASP A 241 3.84 6.04 4.73
C ASP A 241 5.04 6.24 5.67
N VAL A 242 6.05 7.02 5.24
CA VAL A 242 7.20 7.37 6.10
C VAL A 242 6.78 8.19 7.31
N ARG A 243 5.85 9.15 7.15
CA ARG A 243 5.32 9.94 8.27
C ARG A 243 4.57 9.07 9.26
N LEU A 244 3.69 8.19 8.79
CA LEU A 244 2.97 7.24 9.66
C LEU A 244 3.95 6.31 10.41
N CYS A 245 5.03 5.85 9.74
CA CYS A 245 6.08 5.08 10.41
C CYS A 245 6.75 5.89 11.52
N LEU A 246 7.08 7.16 11.28
CA LEU A 246 7.71 8.02 12.27
C LEU A 246 6.80 8.32 13.46
N GLU A 247 5.50 8.46 13.25
CA GLU A 247 4.51 8.58 14.33
C GLU A 247 4.49 7.32 15.22
N GLU A 248 4.49 6.12 14.62
CA GLU A 248 4.57 4.86 15.38
C GLU A 248 5.89 4.74 16.15
N THR A 249 7.02 5.11 15.54
CA THR A 249 8.34 5.06 16.22
C THR A 249 8.39 6.05 17.38
N GLN A 250 7.78 7.23 17.22
CA GLN A 250 7.68 8.22 18.28
C GLN A 250 6.81 7.71 19.45
N ALA A 251 5.66 7.09 19.14
CA ALA A 251 4.79 6.49 20.15
C ALA A 251 5.47 5.35 20.91
N ALA A 252 6.31 4.57 20.23
CA ALA A 252 7.10 3.49 20.82
C ALA A 252 8.36 3.98 21.57
N GLY A 253 8.73 5.25 21.47
CA GLY A 253 9.97 5.80 22.03
C GLY A 253 11.25 5.27 21.37
N VAL A 254 11.18 4.81 20.12
CA VAL A 254 12.30 4.22 19.36
C VAL A 254 12.72 5.15 18.22
N PRO A 255 13.96 5.62 18.13
CA PRO A 255 14.40 6.49 17.04
C PRO A 255 14.57 5.72 15.72
N PHE A 256 14.19 6.36 14.59
CA PHE A 256 14.46 5.86 13.25
C PHE A 256 15.10 6.97 12.37
N PRO A 257 16.40 7.30 12.61
CA PRO A 257 17.04 8.44 11.96
C PRO A 257 17.07 8.39 10.43
N ALA A 258 17.25 7.20 9.84
CA ALA A 258 17.27 7.03 8.38
C ALA A 258 15.90 7.39 7.77
N ALA A 259 14.80 6.97 8.38
CA ALA A 259 13.46 7.33 7.94
C ALA A 259 13.18 8.83 8.13
N ALA A 260 13.61 9.42 9.25
CA ALA A 260 13.43 10.85 9.52
C ALA A 260 14.14 11.71 8.46
N HIS A 261 15.43 11.42 8.17
CA HIS A 261 16.17 12.11 7.11
C HIS A 261 15.48 11.95 5.75
N THR A 262 15.06 10.73 5.42
CA THR A 262 14.39 10.46 4.13
C THR A 262 13.04 11.18 4.04
N GLY A 263 12.29 11.29 5.14
CA GLY A 263 11.05 12.05 5.21
C GLY A 263 11.23 13.52 4.86
N GLU A 264 12.33 14.15 5.33
CA GLU A 264 12.64 15.54 4.98
C GLU A 264 12.98 15.70 3.48
N VAL A 265 13.72 14.75 2.89
CA VAL A 265 14.02 14.79 1.45
C VAL A 265 12.77 14.58 0.61
N LEU A 266 11.89 13.64 1.00
CA LEU A 266 10.57 13.45 0.34
C LEU A 266 9.69 14.70 0.47
N ALA A 267 9.67 15.36 1.64
CA ALA A 267 8.93 16.60 1.85
C ALA A 267 9.47 17.73 0.96
N ALA A 268 10.80 17.84 0.80
CA ALA A 268 11.40 18.78 -0.12
C ALA A 268 11.02 18.51 -1.59
N ALA A 269 10.92 17.23 -1.98
CA ALA A 269 10.45 16.84 -3.31
C ALA A 269 8.97 17.20 -3.52
N MET A 270 8.11 17.02 -2.50
CA MET A 270 6.72 17.52 -2.53
C MET A 270 6.66 19.04 -2.77
N GLY A 271 7.52 19.80 -2.09
CA GLY A 271 7.62 21.25 -2.26
C GLY A 271 8.05 21.68 -3.68
N ARG A 272 8.67 20.79 -4.45
CA ARG A 272 9.00 20.99 -5.87
C ARG A 272 7.91 20.53 -6.85
N GLY A 273 6.74 20.06 -6.34
CA GLY A 273 5.63 19.59 -7.17
C GLY A 273 5.78 18.17 -7.71
N LEU A 274 6.65 17.34 -7.11
CA LEU A 274 6.94 15.97 -7.56
C LEU A 274 6.05 14.91 -6.91
N GLY A 275 4.93 15.30 -6.26
CA GLY A 275 4.06 14.38 -5.51
C GLY A 275 3.43 13.27 -6.35
N ASP A 276 3.00 13.59 -7.57
CA ASP A 276 2.24 12.71 -8.46
C ASP A 276 3.08 11.71 -9.25
N VAL A 277 4.40 11.91 -9.31
CA VAL A 277 5.32 11.02 -10.02
C VAL A 277 5.90 9.94 -9.10
N ASP A 278 6.68 9.02 -9.66
CA ASP A 278 7.34 7.98 -8.88
C ASP A 278 8.33 8.56 -7.85
N PHE A 279 8.42 7.96 -6.66
CA PHE A 279 9.30 8.46 -5.62
C PHE A 279 10.81 8.34 -5.95
N ALA A 280 11.20 7.72 -7.08
CA ALA A 280 12.55 7.85 -7.63
C ALA A 280 12.94 9.33 -7.88
N ALA A 281 11.95 10.21 -8.09
CA ALA A 281 12.15 11.65 -8.25
C ALA A 281 12.80 12.34 -7.02
N ILE A 282 12.91 11.66 -5.88
CA ILE A 282 13.69 12.11 -4.72
C ILE A 282 15.13 12.49 -5.11
N VAL A 283 15.68 11.89 -6.17
CA VAL A 283 17.02 12.19 -6.69
C VAL A 283 17.18 13.65 -7.08
N GLU A 284 16.15 14.31 -7.61
CA GLU A 284 16.24 15.72 -8.02
C GLU A 284 16.48 16.69 -6.86
N VAL A 285 16.02 16.36 -5.65
CA VAL A 285 16.33 17.14 -4.45
C VAL A 285 17.80 17.04 -4.13
N LEU A 286 18.34 15.83 -4.18
CA LEU A 286 19.74 15.53 -3.83
C LEU A 286 20.70 16.04 -4.90
N GLU A 287 20.35 16.00 -6.19
CA GLU A 287 21.07 16.64 -7.29
C GLU A 287 21.19 18.15 -7.06
N GLY A 288 20.07 18.79 -6.67
CA GLY A 288 20.08 20.22 -6.37
C GLY A 288 20.93 20.59 -5.15
N LEU A 289 21.04 19.72 -4.14
CA LEU A 289 21.90 19.92 -2.98
C LEU A 289 23.40 19.76 -3.33
N ALA A 290 23.72 18.91 -4.30
CA ALA A 290 25.08 18.60 -4.72
C ALA A 290 25.54 19.41 -5.93
N ASP A 291 24.69 20.23 -6.52
CA ASP A 291 24.93 20.91 -7.82
C ASP A 291 25.47 19.93 -8.89
N THR A 292 24.91 18.72 -8.91
CA THR A 292 25.37 17.63 -9.77
C THR A 292 24.17 16.88 -10.33
N ARG A 293 24.06 16.81 -11.65
CA ARG A 293 22.99 16.08 -12.35
C ARG A 293 23.51 14.73 -12.85
N LEU A 294 22.70 13.64 -12.68
CA LEU A 294 23.01 12.29 -13.17
C LEU A 294 22.97 12.17 -14.70
#